data_8bea4860c4354b6eb5a3d5efba4352f3
#
_entry.id   8bea4860c4354b6eb5a3d5efba4352f3
#
_cell.length_a   1.000
_cell.length_b   1.000
_cell.length_c   1.000
_cell.angle_alpha   90.00
_cell.angle_beta   90.00
_cell.angle_gamma   90.00
#
_symmetry.space_group_name_H-M   'P 1'
#
loop_
_entity.id
_entity.type
_entity.pdbx_description
1 polymer ?
#
loop_
_entity_poly.entity_id
_entity_poly.type
_entity_poly.pdbx_seq_one_letter_code
_entity_poly.pdbx_strand_id
1 'polypeptide(L)'
;YLKFMTVQINYKNSGLKKASSNLILFVDEKFNIKNVKKYISSDEFSYISDLLKTSNLKKDLLSFKINSQKSIFLVSIKKDFKTSDLENLGAKFYAYLDYDKKNEYVLNTDSINSKIDNVAGYFLHGLKLRSYEFNIYKSKINKKNISINVVGNKNKISAKDQLRFKALEEGTFFAR
;
A
#
# COMPACT_ATOMS: atom_id res chain seq x y z
N TYR A 1 23.40 2.69 -16.06
CA TYR A 1 23.10 3.56 -14.91
C TYR A 1 21.68 3.34 -14.45
N LEU A 2 21.47 2.19 -13.86
CA LEU A 2 20.22 1.76 -13.27
C LEU A 2 20.28 2.08 -11.80
N LYS A 3 19.87 3.25 -11.40
CA LYS A 3 19.63 3.50 -9.99
C LYS A 3 18.48 4.47 -9.88
N PHE A 4 17.43 3.97 -9.27
CA PHE A 4 16.73 4.66 -8.18
C PHE A 4 15.30 4.15 -8.12
N MET A 5 15.15 2.88 -7.76
CA MET A 5 13.88 2.43 -7.22
C MET A 5 13.82 2.96 -5.79
N THR A 6 13.02 3.98 -5.56
CA THR A 6 12.79 4.50 -4.20
C THR A 6 11.87 3.61 -3.38
N VAL A 7 11.19 2.65 -4.00
CA VAL A 7 10.27 1.72 -3.34
C VAL A 7 10.74 0.29 -3.57
N GLN A 8 11.04 -0.41 -2.47
CA GLN A 8 11.36 -1.83 -2.45
C GLN A 8 10.20 -2.63 -1.87
N ILE A 9 9.77 -3.67 -2.58
CA ILE A 9 8.71 -4.57 -2.14
C ILE A 9 9.33 -5.88 -1.70
N ASN A 10 9.05 -6.28 -0.44
CA ASN A 10 9.52 -7.53 0.13
C ASN A 10 8.33 -8.43 0.46
N TYR A 11 8.37 -9.66 -0.02
CA TYR A 11 7.36 -10.67 0.28
C TYR A 11 7.83 -11.53 1.45
N LYS A 12 7.11 -11.45 2.57
CA LYS A 12 7.47 -12.15 3.81
C LYS A 12 6.43 -13.20 4.16
N ASN A 13 6.89 -14.38 4.56
CA ASN A 13 6.02 -15.46 5.02
C ASN A 13 5.64 -15.36 6.50
N SER A 14 6.20 -14.41 7.24
CA SER A 14 5.92 -14.23 8.66
C SER A 14 4.72 -13.32 8.87
N GLY A 15 3.82 -13.73 9.76
CA GLY A 15 2.69 -12.91 10.20
C GLY A 15 3.14 -11.59 10.82
N LEU A 16 2.20 -10.66 10.90
CA LEU A 16 2.37 -9.38 11.56
C LEU A 16 2.89 -9.58 12.99
N LYS A 17 4.14 -9.23 13.23
CA LYS A 17 4.48 -8.72 14.54
C LYS A 17 3.67 -7.43 14.69
N LYS A 18 2.95 -7.25 15.79
CA LYS A 18 2.27 -5.99 16.16
C LYS A 18 3.34 -4.89 16.23
N ALA A 19 3.73 -4.40 15.09
CA ALA A 19 4.91 -3.58 14.96
C ALA A 19 4.52 -2.11 14.95
N SER A 20 5.43 -1.32 15.40
CA SER A 20 5.48 0.14 15.28
C SER A 20 5.57 0.65 13.83
N SER A 21 5.28 -0.20 12.84
CA SER A 21 5.39 0.12 11.40
C SER A 21 4.09 0.71 10.87
N ASN A 22 4.21 1.53 9.84
CA ASN A 22 3.06 2.00 9.09
C ASN A 22 2.31 0.82 8.47
N LEU A 23 0.99 0.79 8.61
CA LEU A 23 0.16 -0.34 8.22
C LEU A 23 -0.79 0.05 7.09
N ILE A 24 -0.81 -0.76 6.04
CA ILE A 24 -1.73 -0.61 4.90
C ILE A 24 -2.77 -1.73 4.98
N LEU A 25 -4.03 -1.34 5.13
CA LEU A 25 -5.17 -2.24 5.21
C LEU A 25 -6.19 -1.92 4.11
N PHE A 26 -6.79 -2.95 3.56
CA PHE A 26 -7.85 -2.82 2.57
C PHE A 26 -9.22 -2.92 3.23
N VAL A 27 -10.13 -2.07 2.82
CA VAL A 27 -11.51 -2.00 3.31
C VAL A 27 -12.49 -1.91 2.14
N ASP A 28 -13.79 -2.03 2.41
CA ASP A 28 -14.83 -1.84 1.41
C ASP A 28 -15.06 -0.34 1.09
N GLU A 29 -15.93 -0.08 0.14
CA GLU A 29 -16.27 1.28 -0.30
C GLU A 29 -16.92 2.16 0.79
N LYS A 30 -17.44 1.55 1.86
CA LYS A 30 -18.01 2.23 3.03
C LYS A 30 -17.02 2.46 4.16
N PHE A 31 -15.78 2.08 3.98
CA PHE A 31 -14.74 2.09 5.03
C PHE A 31 -15.16 1.33 6.30
N ASN A 32 -15.78 0.16 6.12
CA ASN A 32 -16.12 -0.70 7.24
C ASN A 32 -14.86 -1.37 7.79
N ILE A 33 -14.47 -0.99 9.00
CA ILE A 33 -13.24 -1.48 9.65
C ILE A 33 -13.44 -2.70 10.54
N LYS A 34 -14.64 -3.27 10.63
CA LYS A 34 -14.91 -4.44 11.49
C LYS A 34 -14.01 -5.63 11.12
N ASN A 35 -13.79 -5.86 9.84
CA ASN A 35 -12.98 -6.97 9.34
C ASN A 35 -11.47 -6.77 9.57
N VAL A 36 -11.02 -5.55 9.81
CA VAL A 36 -9.60 -5.24 10.05
C VAL A 36 -9.27 -5.04 11.54
N LYS A 37 -10.27 -5.11 12.41
CA LYS A 37 -10.11 -4.97 13.87
C LYS A 37 -9.03 -5.87 14.45
N LYS A 38 -8.89 -7.08 13.93
CA LYS A 38 -7.89 -8.06 14.40
C LYS A 38 -6.44 -7.69 14.10
N TYR A 39 -6.21 -6.72 13.21
CA TYR A 39 -4.86 -6.29 12.79
C TYR A 39 -4.37 -5.04 13.53
N ILE A 40 -5.24 -4.41 14.29
CA ILE A 40 -4.96 -3.16 15.02
C ILE A 40 -5.33 -3.32 16.50
N SER A 41 -4.82 -2.45 17.35
CA SER A 41 -5.18 -2.45 18.78
C SER A 41 -6.60 -1.94 19.01
N SER A 42 -7.16 -2.21 20.20
CA SER A 42 -8.47 -1.69 20.57
C SER A 42 -8.51 -0.16 20.58
N ASP A 43 -7.44 0.47 21.04
CA ASP A 43 -7.33 1.94 21.10
C ASP A 43 -7.24 2.53 19.68
N GLU A 44 -6.44 1.92 18.82
CA GLU A 44 -6.34 2.30 17.39
C GLU A 44 -7.69 2.15 16.70
N PHE A 45 -8.40 1.06 16.96
CA PHE A 45 -9.74 0.83 16.40
C PHE A 45 -10.73 1.90 16.83
N SER A 46 -10.77 2.23 18.13
CA SER A 46 -11.64 3.27 18.65
C SER A 46 -11.32 4.64 18.06
N TYR A 47 -10.04 4.98 18.00
CA TYR A 47 -9.55 6.23 17.45
C TYR A 47 -9.93 6.39 15.97
N ILE A 48 -9.67 5.36 15.16
CA ILE A 48 -10.02 5.38 13.73
C ILE A 48 -11.54 5.41 13.54
N SER A 49 -12.30 4.65 14.34
CA SER A 49 -13.77 4.66 14.29
C SER A 49 -14.34 6.06 14.51
N ASP A 50 -13.79 6.81 15.45
CA ASP A 50 -14.23 8.18 15.72
C ASP A 50 -13.86 9.13 14.57
N LEU A 51 -12.65 9.03 14.04
CA LEU A 51 -12.22 9.86 12.92
C LEU A 51 -13.01 9.58 11.64
N LEU A 52 -13.42 8.34 11.40
CA LEU A 52 -14.24 7.97 10.24
C LEU A 52 -15.61 8.65 10.24
N LYS A 53 -16.18 8.98 11.40
CA LYS A 53 -17.46 9.69 11.51
C LYS A 53 -17.44 11.08 10.87
N THR A 54 -16.27 11.72 10.85
CA THR A 54 -16.06 13.08 10.33
C THR A 54 -15.23 13.11 9.05
N SER A 55 -14.75 11.95 8.58
CA SER A 55 -13.92 11.85 7.38
C SER A 55 -14.73 11.90 6.09
N ASN A 56 -14.10 12.38 5.03
CA ASN A 56 -14.68 12.34 3.69
C ASN A 56 -14.54 10.94 3.08
N LEU A 57 -15.57 10.13 3.22
CA LEU A 57 -15.62 8.74 2.72
C LEU A 57 -15.74 8.63 1.19
N LYS A 58 -15.82 9.75 0.46
CA LYS A 58 -15.75 9.74 -1.01
C LYS A 58 -14.32 9.54 -1.53
N LYS A 59 -13.32 9.71 -0.67
CA LYS A 59 -11.92 9.41 -1.02
C LYS A 59 -11.70 7.91 -1.08
N ASP A 60 -10.79 7.49 -1.95
CA ASP A 60 -10.40 6.08 -2.06
C ASP A 60 -9.35 5.66 -1.01
N LEU A 61 -8.66 6.64 -0.43
CA LEU A 61 -7.58 6.47 0.53
C LEU A 61 -7.78 7.40 1.72
N LEU A 62 -7.65 6.85 2.93
CA LEU A 62 -7.61 7.60 4.17
C LEU A 62 -6.36 7.24 4.96
N SER A 63 -5.72 8.25 5.54
CA SER A 63 -4.53 8.11 6.37
C SER A 63 -4.82 8.59 7.78
N PHE A 64 -4.50 7.79 8.78
CA PHE A 64 -4.66 8.10 10.19
C PHE A 64 -3.31 8.06 10.90
N LYS A 65 -2.88 9.20 11.38
CA LYS A 65 -1.65 9.31 12.15
C LYS A 65 -1.92 8.89 13.60
N ILE A 66 -1.37 7.75 13.99
CA ILE A 66 -1.54 7.19 15.33
C ILE A 66 -0.61 7.88 16.34
N ASN A 67 0.65 8.04 15.95
CA ASN A 67 1.66 8.74 16.73
C ASN A 67 2.78 9.26 15.79
N SER A 68 3.87 9.77 16.36
CA SER A 68 4.99 10.28 15.58
C SER A 68 5.67 9.23 14.68
N GLN A 69 5.50 7.93 14.95
CA GLN A 69 6.20 6.83 14.30
C GLN A 69 5.29 5.94 13.46
N LYS A 70 3.98 6.00 13.68
CA LYS A 70 3.02 5.08 13.08
C LYS A 70 1.83 5.79 12.46
N SER A 71 1.52 5.41 11.23
CA SER A 71 0.28 5.75 10.55
C SER A 71 -0.42 4.46 10.06
N ILE A 72 -1.74 4.50 10.01
CA ILE A 72 -2.56 3.45 9.42
C ILE A 72 -3.26 4.02 8.20
N PHE A 73 -3.14 3.31 7.08
CA PHE A 73 -3.75 3.67 5.81
C PHE A 73 -4.87 2.70 5.49
N LEU A 74 -6.04 3.25 5.21
CA LEU A 74 -7.19 2.49 4.73
C LEU A 74 -7.35 2.72 3.23
N VAL A 75 -7.30 1.64 2.48
CA VAL A 75 -7.44 1.63 1.03
C VAL A 75 -8.78 1.02 0.68
N SER A 76 -9.68 1.82 0.12
CA SER A 76 -11.03 1.40 -0.23
C SER A 76 -11.05 0.68 -1.58
N ILE A 77 -11.63 -0.51 -1.62
CA ILE A 77 -11.83 -1.28 -2.84
C ILE A 77 -13.32 -1.34 -3.17
N LYS A 78 -13.70 -0.77 -4.30
CA LYS A 78 -15.07 -0.84 -4.81
C LYS A 78 -15.30 -2.15 -5.56
N LYS A 79 -16.53 -2.64 -5.53
CA LYS A 79 -16.89 -3.93 -6.15
C LYS A 79 -16.73 -3.96 -7.67
N ASP A 80 -16.86 -2.82 -8.33
CA ASP A 80 -16.78 -2.64 -9.78
C ASP A 80 -15.39 -2.24 -10.27
N PHE A 81 -14.38 -2.20 -9.39
CA PHE A 81 -13.02 -1.88 -9.78
C PHE A 81 -12.47 -2.87 -10.81
N LYS A 82 -11.82 -2.30 -11.81
CA LYS A 82 -10.99 -3.02 -12.78
C LYS A 82 -9.52 -3.02 -12.32
N THR A 83 -8.69 -3.79 -12.99
CA THR A 83 -7.25 -3.84 -12.69
C THR A 83 -6.58 -2.48 -12.82
N SER A 84 -7.00 -1.67 -13.81
CA SER A 84 -6.53 -0.30 -13.98
C SER A 84 -6.90 0.63 -12.82
N ASP A 85 -8.04 0.42 -12.17
CA ASP A 85 -8.45 1.19 -11.00
C ASP A 85 -7.56 0.87 -9.80
N LEU A 86 -7.18 -0.40 -9.63
CA LEU A 86 -6.25 -0.84 -8.60
C LEU A 86 -4.84 -0.28 -8.82
N GLU A 87 -4.36 -0.26 -10.04
CA GLU A 87 -3.09 0.36 -10.41
C GLU A 87 -3.09 1.87 -10.11
N ASN A 88 -4.17 2.56 -10.49
CA ASN A 88 -4.35 3.98 -10.20
C ASN A 88 -4.40 4.26 -8.69
N LEU A 89 -5.03 3.37 -7.93
CA LEU A 89 -5.09 3.46 -6.47
C LEU A 89 -3.69 3.33 -5.84
N GLY A 90 -2.89 2.40 -6.34
CA GLY A 90 -1.48 2.26 -5.93
C GLY A 90 -0.65 3.50 -6.29
N ALA A 91 -0.86 4.06 -7.46
CA ALA A 91 -0.21 5.31 -7.88
C ALA A 91 -0.60 6.49 -6.99
N LYS A 92 -1.87 6.61 -6.62
CA LYS A 92 -2.34 7.63 -5.66
C LYS A 92 -1.71 7.44 -4.28
N PHE A 93 -1.55 6.20 -3.83
CA PHE A 93 -0.93 5.91 -2.54
C PHE A 93 0.50 6.43 -2.45
N TYR A 94 1.23 6.52 -3.54
CA TYR A 94 2.58 7.07 -3.57
C TYR A 94 2.67 8.47 -2.94
N ALA A 95 1.63 9.30 -3.10
CA ALA A 95 1.58 10.65 -2.53
C ALA A 95 1.48 10.67 -0.99
N TYR A 96 1.06 9.57 -0.38
CA TYR A 96 0.97 9.42 1.08
C TYR A 96 2.24 8.91 1.72
N LEU A 97 3.23 8.50 0.94
CA LEU A 97 4.51 8.04 1.46
C LEU A 97 5.28 9.23 2.04
N ASP A 98 5.56 9.15 3.34
CA ASP A 98 6.28 10.20 4.07
C ASP A 98 7.78 9.87 4.11
N TYR A 99 8.56 10.65 3.39
CA TYR A 99 10.01 10.49 3.30
C TYR A 99 10.78 10.91 4.55
N ASP A 100 10.14 11.63 5.46
CA ASP A 100 10.82 12.20 6.62
C ASP A 100 10.79 11.31 7.86
N LYS A 101 9.99 10.24 7.85
CA LYS A 101 9.80 9.32 8.97
C LYS A 101 10.25 7.89 8.66
N LYS A 102 9.85 6.93 9.48
CA LYS A 102 10.12 5.51 9.25
C LYS A 102 9.70 5.10 7.84
N ASN A 103 10.64 4.58 7.08
CA ASN A 103 10.46 4.21 5.69
C ASN A 103 9.92 2.78 5.53
N GLU A 104 9.41 2.17 6.60
CA GLU A 104 8.87 0.81 6.59
C GLU A 104 7.35 0.83 6.63
N TYR A 105 6.76 0.12 5.68
CA TYR A 105 5.33 -0.09 5.55
C TYR A 105 5.04 -1.58 5.54
N VAL A 106 3.95 -1.97 6.16
CA VAL A 106 3.44 -3.35 6.13
C VAL A 106 2.10 -3.35 5.41
N LEU A 107 2.02 -4.08 4.30
CA LEU A 107 0.77 -4.32 3.58
C LEU A 107 0.27 -5.71 3.95
N ASN A 108 -0.94 -5.77 4.53
CA ASN A 108 -1.56 -7.03 4.92
C ASN A 108 -2.59 -7.49 3.89
N THR A 109 -2.26 -8.56 3.17
CA THR A 109 -3.13 -9.14 2.16
C THR A 109 -4.37 -9.83 2.75
N ASP A 110 -4.32 -10.25 4.02
CA ASP A 110 -5.46 -10.86 4.71
C ASP A 110 -6.61 -9.88 4.93
N SER A 111 -6.34 -8.57 4.88
CA SER A 111 -7.38 -7.54 4.96
C SER A 111 -8.22 -7.41 3.69
N ILE A 112 -7.78 -8.00 2.58
CA ILE A 112 -8.48 -7.94 1.30
C ILE A 112 -9.70 -8.86 1.36
N ASN A 113 -10.88 -8.28 1.22
CA ASN A 113 -12.15 -8.98 1.08
C ASN A 113 -12.82 -8.51 -0.22
N SER A 114 -12.36 -9.05 -1.33
CA SER A 114 -12.82 -8.70 -2.68
C SER A 114 -12.88 -9.94 -3.57
N LYS A 115 -13.81 -9.93 -4.52
CA LYS A 115 -13.87 -10.95 -5.58
C LYS A 115 -12.90 -10.67 -6.73
N ILE A 116 -12.25 -9.51 -6.72
CA ILE A 116 -11.29 -9.12 -7.73
C ILE A 116 -9.99 -9.87 -7.46
N ASP A 117 -9.45 -10.53 -8.49
CA ASP A 117 -8.20 -11.26 -8.37
C ASP A 117 -6.99 -10.32 -8.28
N ASN A 118 -6.01 -10.73 -7.48
CA ASN A 118 -4.69 -10.11 -7.42
C ASN A 118 -4.70 -8.61 -7.09
N VAL A 119 -5.57 -8.21 -6.17
CA VAL A 119 -5.73 -6.81 -5.73
C VAL A 119 -4.39 -6.22 -5.28
N ALA A 120 -3.68 -6.91 -4.39
CA ALA A 120 -2.40 -6.43 -3.87
C ALA A 120 -1.34 -6.30 -4.98
N GLY A 121 -1.31 -7.24 -5.93
CA GLY A 121 -0.38 -7.21 -7.05
C GLY A 121 -0.55 -5.98 -7.93
N TYR A 122 -1.76 -5.69 -8.37
CA TYR A 122 -2.03 -4.50 -9.18
C TYR A 122 -1.82 -3.20 -8.41
N PHE A 123 -2.20 -3.15 -7.15
CA PHE A 123 -1.95 -1.99 -6.29
C PHE A 123 -0.45 -1.69 -6.18
N LEU A 124 0.36 -2.69 -5.86
CA LEU A 124 1.80 -2.54 -5.74
C LEU A 124 2.46 -2.22 -7.08
N HIS A 125 1.96 -2.78 -8.16
CA HIS A 125 2.44 -2.47 -9.51
C HIS A 125 2.25 -0.99 -9.86
N GLY A 126 1.06 -0.46 -9.64
CA GLY A 126 0.77 0.96 -9.85
C GLY A 126 1.64 1.88 -8.99
N LEU A 127 1.85 1.52 -7.72
CA LEU A 127 2.76 2.22 -6.82
C LEU A 127 4.20 2.23 -7.35
N LYS A 128 4.69 1.09 -7.82
CA LYS A 128 6.03 0.92 -8.39
C LYS A 128 6.24 1.79 -9.62
N LEU A 129 5.31 1.74 -10.56
CA LEU A 129 5.36 2.55 -11.78
C LEU A 129 5.39 4.05 -11.46
N ARG A 130 4.57 4.49 -10.51
CA ARG A 130 4.53 5.90 -10.09
C ARG A 130 5.82 6.34 -9.41
N SER A 131 6.43 5.48 -8.62
CA SER A 131 7.69 5.77 -7.93
C SER A 131 8.83 6.06 -8.93
N TYR A 132 8.81 5.38 -10.06
CA TYR A 132 9.79 5.60 -11.13
C TYR A 132 9.59 6.95 -11.83
N GLU A 133 8.35 7.28 -12.23
CA GLU A 133 8.05 8.54 -12.93
C GLU A 133 8.46 9.76 -12.12
N PHE A 134 8.22 9.71 -10.81
CA PHE A 134 8.51 10.83 -9.94
C PHE A 134 10.02 11.10 -9.78
N ASN A 135 10.85 10.07 -9.90
CA ASN A 135 12.30 10.19 -9.72
C ASN A 135 13.03 10.75 -10.92
N ILE A 136 12.52 10.60 -12.12
CA ILE A 136 13.15 11.13 -13.36
C ILE A 136 13.19 12.66 -13.33
N TYR A 137 12.18 13.30 -12.77
CA TYR A 137 12.01 14.76 -12.79
C TYR A 137 12.63 15.49 -11.60
N LYS A 138 13.19 14.78 -10.61
CA LYS A 138 13.85 15.41 -9.46
C LYS A 138 15.36 15.48 -9.62
N SER A 139 15.88 16.68 -9.86
CA SER A 139 17.33 16.95 -9.98
C SER A 139 18.11 16.88 -8.66
N LYS A 140 17.43 16.87 -7.50
CA LYS A 140 18.05 16.67 -6.16
C LYS A 140 17.39 15.46 -5.52
N ILE A 141 18.08 14.35 -5.58
CA ILE A 141 17.60 13.08 -5.03
C ILE A 141 18.13 12.90 -3.62
N ASN A 142 17.31 13.20 -2.63
CA ASN A 142 17.49 12.60 -1.31
C ASN A 142 17.09 11.12 -1.43
N LYS A 143 18.10 10.25 -1.47
CA LYS A 143 17.95 8.80 -1.61
C LYS A 143 17.40 8.20 -0.33
N LYS A 144 16.09 8.21 -0.14
CA LYS A 144 15.47 7.42 0.91
C LYS A 144 14.75 6.23 0.28
N ASN A 145 15.17 5.03 0.67
CA ASN A 145 14.53 3.80 0.24
C ASN A 145 13.32 3.54 1.14
N ILE A 146 12.15 3.42 0.54
CA ILE A 146 10.93 2.97 1.20
C ILE A 146 10.82 1.47 1.01
N SER A 147 10.60 0.77 2.10
CA SER A 147 10.39 -0.67 2.12
C SER A 147 8.93 -0.99 2.41
N ILE A 148 8.29 -1.77 1.55
CA ILE A 148 6.94 -2.30 1.76
C ILE A 148 7.06 -3.80 1.96
N ASN A 149 6.75 -4.25 3.17
CA ASN A 149 6.71 -5.67 3.51
C ASN A 149 5.29 -6.19 3.30
N VAL A 150 5.14 -7.09 2.36
CA VAL A 150 3.86 -7.76 2.06
C VAL A 150 3.74 -8.99 2.94
N VAL A 151 2.73 -9.02 3.79
CA VAL A 151 2.45 -10.14 4.71
C VAL A 151 1.02 -10.62 4.53
N GLY A 152 0.73 -11.81 5.02
CA GLY A 152 -0.60 -12.41 5.00
C GLY A 152 -0.56 -13.85 4.47
N ASN A 153 -1.61 -14.62 4.79
CA ASN A 153 -1.78 -16.00 4.38
C ASN A 153 -2.76 -16.16 3.21
N LYS A 154 -3.71 -15.23 3.10
CA LYS A 154 -4.71 -15.17 2.04
C LYS A 154 -4.37 -14.07 1.03
N ASN A 155 -4.92 -14.19 -0.18
CA ASN A 155 -4.73 -13.20 -1.25
C ASN A 155 -3.26 -12.89 -1.56
N LYS A 156 -2.41 -13.88 -1.39
CA LYS A 156 -0.97 -13.76 -1.69
C LYS A 156 -0.76 -13.51 -3.19
N ILE A 157 0.24 -12.72 -3.50
CA ILE A 157 0.73 -12.56 -4.85
C ILE A 157 1.58 -13.79 -5.19
N SER A 158 1.19 -14.54 -6.22
CA SER A 158 1.93 -15.73 -6.66
C SER A 158 3.35 -15.37 -7.13
N ALA A 159 4.29 -16.29 -7.02
CA ALA A 159 5.64 -16.10 -7.53
C ALA A 159 5.65 -15.77 -9.03
N LYS A 160 4.74 -16.39 -9.79
CA LYS A 160 4.54 -16.09 -11.23
C LYS A 160 4.12 -14.64 -11.45
N ASP A 161 3.18 -14.14 -10.67
CA ASP A 161 2.73 -12.74 -10.78
C ASP A 161 3.79 -11.75 -10.33
N GLN A 162 4.55 -12.06 -9.28
CA GLN A 162 5.68 -11.25 -8.84
C GLN A 162 6.72 -11.09 -9.98
N LEU A 163 7.06 -12.16 -10.66
CA LEU A 163 7.97 -12.13 -11.80
C LEU A 163 7.39 -11.37 -12.99
N ARG A 164 6.10 -11.54 -13.26
CA ARG A 164 5.40 -10.83 -14.34
C ARG A 164 5.41 -9.32 -14.11
N PHE A 165 5.04 -8.86 -12.93
CA PHE A 165 5.04 -7.43 -12.60
C PHE A 165 6.45 -6.85 -12.65
N LYS A 166 7.44 -7.58 -12.11
CA LYS A 166 8.84 -7.16 -12.18
C LYS A 166 9.31 -6.99 -13.63
N ALA A 167 9.00 -7.93 -14.51
CA ALA A 167 9.36 -7.85 -15.93
C ALA A 167 8.69 -6.65 -16.63
N LEU A 168 7.41 -6.39 -16.35
CA LEU A 168 6.69 -5.24 -16.89
C LEU A 168 7.28 -3.90 -16.41
N GLU A 169 7.64 -3.82 -15.13
CA GLU A 169 8.27 -2.65 -14.52
C GLU A 169 9.64 -2.38 -15.12
N GLU A 170 10.48 -3.39 -15.23
CA GLU A 170 11.81 -3.29 -15.84
C GLU A 170 11.69 -2.86 -17.33
N GLY A 171 10.78 -3.46 -18.08
CA GLY A 171 10.53 -3.08 -19.46
C GLY A 171 10.08 -1.61 -19.62
N THR A 172 9.21 -1.14 -18.74
CA THR A 172 8.75 0.25 -18.72
C THR A 172 9.89 1.20 -18.36
N PHE A 173 10.75 0.82 -17.41
CA PHE A 173 11.88 1.64 -16.98
C PHE A 173 12.97 1.74 -18.05
N PHE A 174 13.15 0.70 -18.86
CA PHE A 174 14.08 0.71 -19.99
C PHE A 174 13.58 1.52 -21.19
N ALA A 175 12.28 1.60 -21.40
CA ALA A 175 11.66 2.30 -22.52
C ALA A 175 11.62 3.83 -22.36
N ARG A 176 11.98 4.34 -21.22
CA ARG A 176 11.97 5.77 -20.84
C ARG A 176 13.36 6.23 -20.46
#